data_af348165a26a16e977945c02401da155
#
_entry.id   af348165a26a16e977945c02401da155
#
_cell.length_a   1.000
_cell.length_b   1.000
_cell.length_c   1.000
_cell.angle_alpha   90.00
_cell.angle_beta   90.00
_cell.angle_gamma   90.00
#
_symmetry.space_group_name_H-M   'P 1'
#
loop_
_entity.id
_entity.type
_entity.pdbx_description
1 polymer ?
#
loop_
_entity_poly.entity_id
_entity_poly.type
_entity_poly.pdbx_seq_one_letter_code
_entity_poly.pdbx_strand_id
1 'polypeptide(L)'
;MDATGDNHRKHFVLVHGVGLGAWSWFKLIPLLQAAGHRVSAFDLSAAGTDTKVIQQVTSLSDYTLPLLEFMATIPAEEKVVLVGHSLGGMNIALAMDKFPEKVAVAVFLTAFMPDSVHKASYVIDKVSKLSYI
;
A
#
# COMPACT_ATOMS: atom_id res chain seq x y z
N MET A 1 -24.41 -24.71 -2.20
CA MET A 1 -23.42 -23.68 -1.96
C MET A 1 -22.10 -24.35 -1.71
N ASP A 2 -21.23 -24.25 -2.67
CA ASP A 2 -19.93 -24.89 -2.56
C ASP A 2 -19.07 -24.04 -1.62
N ALA A 3 -18.72 -24.59 -0.47
CA ALA A 3 -17.86 -23.91 0.52
C ALA A 3 -16.46 -23.61 -0.01
N THR A 4 -16.13 -24.09 -1.21
CA THR A 4 -14.86 -23.85 -1.89
C THR A 4 -14.85 -22.60 -2.77
N GLY A 5 -16.02 -22.04 -3.12
CA GLY A 5 -16.12 -20.92 -4.07
C GLY A 5 -15.70 -19.56 -3.50
N ASP A 6 -15.83 -19.38 -2.22
CA ASP A 6 -15.61 -18.05 -1.59
C ASP A 6 -14.18 -17.84 -1.07
N ASN A 7 -13.40 -18.90 -0.97
CA ASN A 7 -12.07 -18.84 -0.34
C ASN A 7 -10.95 -18.40 -1.31
N HIS A 8 -11.23 -18.28 -2.61
CA HIS A 8 -10.23 -17.90 -3.59
C HIS A 8 -10.23 -16.41 -3.93
N ARG A 9 -11.38 -15.73 -3.79
CA ARG A 9 -11.47 -14.31 -4.08
C ARG A 9 -10.86 -13.48 -2.96
N LYS A 10 -9.81 -12.74 -3.28
CA LYS A 10 -9.14 -11.81 -2.37
C LYS A 10 -9.36 -10.38 -2.82
N HIS A 11 -9.27 -9.45 -1.89
CA HIS A 11 -9.26 -8.03 -2.18
C HIS A 11 -7.83 -7.52 -2.07
N PHE A 12 -7.22 -7.19 -3.21
CA PHE A 12 -5.89 -6.62 -3.30
C PHE A 12 -5.98 -5.09 -3.24
N VAL A 13 -5.18 -4.49 -2.38
CA VAL A 13 -5.03 -3.04 -2.29
C VAL A 13 -3.59 -2.72 -2.68
N LEU A 14 -3.42 -2.06 -3.82
CA LEU A 14 -2.12 -1.81 -4.43
C LEU A 14 -1.66 -0.38 -4.15
N VAL A 15 -0.49 -0.24 -3.56
CA VAL A 15 0.08 1.03 -3.13
C VAL A 15 1.36 1.31 -3.90
N HIS A 16 1.33 2.36 -4.71
CA HIS A 16 2.40 2.74 -5.63
C HIS A 16 3.64 3.30 -4.90
N GLY A 17 4.77 3.32 -5.62
CA GLY A 17 6.00 3.96 -5.18
C GLY A 17 5.97 5.48 -5.35
N VAL A 18 6.92 6.17 -4.71
CA VAL A 18 7.06 7.61 -4.83
C VAL A 18 7.29 8.03 -6.29
N GLY A 19 6.70 9.15 -6.69
CA GLY A 19 6.78 9.64 -8.07
C GLY A 19 5.90 8.91 -9.07
N LEU A 20 5.14 7.91 -8.62
CA LEU A 20 4.18 7.15 -9.41
C LEU A 20 2.75 7.51 -9.00
N GLY A 21 1.81 6.70 -9.43
CA GLY A 21 0.39 6.78 -9.08
C GLY A 21 -0.27 5.42 -9.29
N ALA A 22 -1.57 5.34 -9.08
CA ALA A 22 -2.36 4.13 -9.33
C ALA A 22 -2.17 3.59 -10.75
N TRP A 23 -1.91 4.46 -11.73
CA TRP A 23 -1.67 4.09 -13.12
C TRP A 23 -0.51 3.10 -13.30
N SER A 24 0.46 3.09 -12.39
CA SER A 24 1.62 2.20 -12.49
C SER A 24 1.26 0.71 -12.39
N TRP A 25 0.08 0.40 -11.88
CA TRP A 25 -0.45 -0.96 -11.75
C TRP A 25 -1.22 -1.46 -12.98
N PHE A 26 -1.20 -0.73 -14.08
CA PHE A 26 -2.04 -0.99 -15.27
C PHE A 26 -1.87 -2.39 -15.87
N LYS A 27 -0.72 -3.02 -15.71
CA LYS A 27 -0.48 -4.40 -16.16
C LYS A 27 -0.93 -5.44 -15.16
N LEU A 28 -0.80 -5.15 -13.87
CA LEU A 28 -1.13 -6.12 -12.81
C LEU A 28 -2.63 -6.19 -12.53
N ILE A 29 -3.32 -5.06 -12.54
CA ILE A 29 -4.76 -5.00 -12.23
C ILE A 29 -5.57 -5.98 -13.08
N PRO A 30 -5.50 -5.97 -14.42
CA PRO A 30 -6.29 -6.89 -15.22
C PRO A 30 -5.94 -8.35 -15.00
N LEU A 31 -4.70 -8.67 -14.67
CA LEU A 31 -4.30 -10.05 -14.36
C LEU A 31 -4.92 -10.55 -13.06
N LEU A 32 -4.92 -9.74 -12.02
CA LEU A 32 -5.56 -10.08 -10.75
C LEU A 32 -7.07 -10.20 -10.90
N GLN A 33 -7.69 -9.29 -11.65
CA GLN A 33 -9.13 -9.34 -11.93
C GLN A 33 -9.51 -10.58 -12.75
N ALA A 34 -8.71 -10.94 -13.75
CA ALA A 34 -8.91 -12.14 -14.55
C ALA A 34 -8.78 -13.42 -13.71
N ALA A 35 -7.97 -13.39 -12.65
CA ALA A 35 -7.85 -14.48 -11.69
C ALA A 35 -9.01 -14.51 -10.66
N GLY A 36 -9.98 -13.61 -10.77
CA GLY A 36 -11.18 -13.58 -9.93
C GLY A 36 -11.07 -12.71 -8.68
N HIS A 37 -10.01 -11.89 -8.57
CA HIS A 37 -9.81 -11.05 -7.40
C HIS A 37 -10.40 -9.65 -7.57
N ARG A 38 -10.77 -9.05 -6.45
CA ARG A 38 -11.08 -7.63 -6.36
C ARG A 38 -9.79 -6.85 -6.21
N VAL A 39 -9.68 -5.74 -6.93
CA VAL A 39 -8.47 -4.90 -6.89
C VAL A 39 -8.87 -3.45 -6.66
N SER A 40 -8.23 -2.82 -5.69
CA SER A 40 -8.30 -1.39 -5.45
C SER A 40 -6.91 -0.78 -5.57
N ALA A 41 -6.81 0.30 -6.31
CA ALA A 41 -5.60 1.10 -6.43
C ALA A 41 -6.01 2.57 -6.54
N PHE A 42 -5.28 3.44 -5.88
CA PHE A 42 -5.57 4.87 -5.88
C PHE A 42 -4.28 5.66 -5.69
N ASP A 43 -4.34 6.96 -5.96
CA ASP A 43 -3.22 7.84 -5.79
C ASP A 43 -3.05 8.23 -4.31
N LEU A 44 -1.82 8.20 -3.82
CA LEU A 44 -1.47 8.77 -2.53
C LEU A 44 -1.48 10.30 -2.61
N SER A 45 -1.33 10.99 -1.47
CA SER A 45 -1.38 12.44 -1.44
C SER A 45 -0.32 13.07 -2.35
N ALA A 46 -0.72 14.09 -3.11
CA ALA A 46 0.12 14.79 -4.08
C ALA A 46 0.73 13.89 -5.17
N ALA A 47 0.12 12.73 -5.43
CA ALA A 47 0.54 11.79 -6.46
C ALA A 47 -0.54 11.64 -7.54
N GLY A 48 -0.14 11.32 -8.76
CA GLY A 48 -1.06 11.06 -9.86
C GLY A 48 -2.05 12.20 -10.08
N THR A 49 -3.32 11.92 -9.90
CA THR A 49 -4.44 12.88 -10.05
C THR A 49 -4.89 13.52 -8.74
N ASP A 50 -4.23 13.23 -7.62
CA ASP A 50 -4.53 13.88 -6.36
C ASP A 50 -4.34 15.40 -6.47
N THR A 51 -5.28 16.15 -5.90
CA THR A 51 -5.30 17.61 -6.04
C THR A 51 -4.37 18.34 -5.09
N LYS A 52 -3.80 17.64 -4.09
CA LYS A 52 -2.83 18.24 -3.18
C LYS A 52 -1.51 18.51 -3.89
N VAL A 53 -0.87 19.61 -3.52
CA VAL A 53 0.50 19.90 -3.93
C VAL A 53 1.48 19.36 -2.90
N ILE A 54 2.69 19.01 -3.34
CA ILE A 54 3.69 18.37 -2.48
C ILE A 54 4.01 19.20 -1.22
N GLN A 55 3.91 20.52 -1.30
CA GLN A 55 4.15 21.43 -0.17
C GLN A 55 3.13 21.27 0.96
N GLN A 56 1.98 20.65 0.68
CA GLN A 56 0.93 20.38 1.68
C GLN A 56 1.16 19.03 2.39
N VAL A 57 2.10 18.22 1.89
CA VAL A 57 2.43 16.91 2.46
C VAL A 57 3.62 17.08 3.38
N THR A 58 3.36 17.08 4.70
CA THR A 58 4.37 17.38 5.73
C THR A 58 4.87 16.17 6.49
N SER A 59 4.22 15.02 6.32
CA SER A 59 4.56 13.80 7.05
C SER A 59 4.26 12.55 6.21
N LEU A 60 4.79 11.41 6.64
CA LEU A 60 4.42 10.11 6.06
C LEU A 60 2.93 9.84 6.23
N SER A 61 2.35 10.22 7.37
CA SER A 61 0.91 10.08 7.60
C SER A 61 0.09 10.89 6.61
N ASP A 62 0.48 12.14 6.35
CA ASP A 62 -0.19 12.98 5.34
C ASP A 62 -0.10 12.38 3.94
N TYR A 63 1.07 11.86 3.58
CA TYR A 63 1.27 11.19 2.31
C TYR A 63 0.42 9.93 2.18
N THR A 64 0.26 9.18 3.27
CA THR A 64 -0.47 7.91 3.33
C THR A 64 -1.98 8.09 3.51
N LEU A 65 -2.45 9.31 3.76
CA LEU A 65 -3.84 9.59 4.14
C LEU A 65 -4.88 8.93 3.23
N PRO A 66 -4.78 8.96 1.89
CA PRO A 66 -5.75 8.28 1.04
C PRO A 66 -5.86 6.77 1.31
N LEU A 67 -4.74 6.10 1.61
CA LEU A 67 -4.74 4.69 1.99
C LEU A 67 -5.42 4.49 3.35
N LEU A 68 -5.13 5.33 4.33
CA LEU A 68 -5.72 5.22 5.66
C LEU A 68 -7.23 5.45 5.62
N GLU A 69 -7.68 6.45 4.85
CA GLU A 69 -9.10 6.72 4.64
C GLU A 69 -9.80 5.53 3.95
N PHE A 70 -9.16 4.96 2.92
CA PHE A 70 -9.68 3.78 2.25
C PHE A 70 -9.80 2.60 3.21
N MET A 71 -8.76 2.31 4.00
CA MET A 71 -8.77 1.22 4.97
C MET A 71 -9.85 1.41 6.03
N ALA A 72 -10.14 2.64 6.42
CA ALA A 72 -11.22 2.93 7.35
C ALA A 72 -12.59 2.53 6.80
N THR A 73 -12.79 2.53 5.49
CA THR A 73 -14.04 2.13 4.83
C THR A 73 -14.22 0.61 4.72
N ILE A 74 -13.15 -0.17 4.85
CA ILE A 74 -13.24 -1.63 4.77
C ILE A 74 -14.02 -2.16 5.98
N PRO A 75 -15.03 -3.02 5.77
CA PRO A 75 -15.76 -3.64 6.87
C PRO A 75 -14.82 -4.42 7.82
N ALA A 76 -15.16 -4.45 9.11
CA ALA A 76 -14.32 -5.04 10.13
C ALA A 76 -14.03 -6.55 9.92
N GLU A 77 -14.96 -7.26 9.30
CA GLU A 77 -14.84 -8.68 8.99
C GLU A 77 -14.15 -8.97 7.64
N GLU A 78 -13.90 -7.96 6.84
CA GLU A 78 -13.19 -8.09 5.57
C GLU A 78 -11.69 -7.86 5.79
N LYS A 79 -10.88 -8.76 5.22
CA LYS A 79 -9.42 -8.62 5.24
C LYS A 79 -8.89 -8.44 3.83
N VAL A 80 -7.92 -7.55 3.69
CA VAL A 80 -7.30 -7.23 2.41
C VAL A 80 -5.86 -7.75 2.32
N VAL A 81 -5.39 -7.93 1.10
CA VAL A 81 -3.97 -8.15 0.80
C VAL A 81 -3.39 -6.79 0.40
N LEU A 82 -2.55 -6.24 1.25
CA LEU A 82 -1.83 -5.00 0.94
C LEU A 82 -0.59 -5.31 0.11
N VAL A 83 -0.40 -4.61 -0.99
CA VAL A 83 0.81 -4.71 -1.82
C VAL A 83 1.43 -3.33 -1.91
N GLY A 84 2.65 -3.18 -1.43
CA GLY A 84 3.40 -1.92 -1.50
C GLY A 84 4.65 -2.07 -2.37
N HIS A 85 4.81 -1.15 -3.32
CA HIS A 85 5.99 -1.07 -4.18
C HIS A 85 6.90 0.07 -3.75
N SER A 86 8.20 -0.20 -3.62
CA SER A 86 9.22 0.81 -3.29
C SER A 86 8.88 1.54 -1.98
N LEU A 87 8.73 2.87 -1.99
CA LEU A 87 8.31 3.64 -0.81
C LEU A 87 6.92 3.22 -0.29
N GLY A 88 6.08 2.64 -1.16
CA GLY A 88 4.77 2.10 -0.77
C GLY A 88 4.83 1.05 0.35
N GLY A 89 5.97 0.41 0.57
CA GLY A 89 6.19 -0.46 1.72
C GLY A 89 6.06 0.26 3.06
N MET A 90 6.49 1.51 3.14
CA MET A 90 6.33 2.35 4.33
C MET A 90 4.86 2.68 4.58
N ASN A 91 4.11 2.93 3.51
CA ASN A 91 2.70 3.26 3.57
C ASN A 91 1.86 2.07 4.04
N ILE A 92 2.10 0.87 3.48
CA ILE A 92 1.37 -0.33 3.93
C ILE A 92 1.74 -0.73 5.35
N ALA A 93 2.97 -0.52 5.78
CA ALA A 93 3.38 -0.76 7.16
C ALA A 93 2.60 0.14 8.14
N LEU A 94 2.43 1.42 7.80
CA LEU A 94 1.64 2.35 8.60
C LEU A 94 0.15 1.93 8.64
N ALA A 95 -0.39 1.49 7.51
CA ALA A 95 -1.76 0.99 7.44
C ALA A 95 -1.97 -0.27 8.28
N MET A 96 -1.02 -1.20 8.27
CA MET A 96 -1.05 -2.40 9.10
C MET A 96 -1.01 -2.09 10.58
N ASP A 97 -0.18 -1.13 10.98
CA ASP A 97 -0.11 -0.71 12.38
C ASP A 97 -1.43 -0.12 12.86
N LYS A 98 -2.10 0.64 12.00
CA LYS A 98 -3.36 1.31 12.33
C LYS A 98 -4.59 0.39 12.24
N PHE A 99 -4.59 -0.56 11.29
CA PHE A 99 -5.73 -1.44 11.02
C PHE A 99 -5.31 -2.92 10.96
N PRO A 100 -4.66 -3.45 12.00
CA PRO A 100 -4.12 -4.82 11.95
C PRO A 100 -5.19 -5.88 11.70
N GLU A 101 -6.41 -5.65 12.16
CA GLU A 101 -7.54 -6.58 11.99
C GLU A 101 -8.06 -6.67 10.55
N LYS A 102 -7.74 -5.67 9.72
CA LYS A 102 -8.20 -5.57 8.32
C LYS A 102 -7.18 -6.07 7.30
N VAL A 103 -6.05 -6.58 7.75
CA VAL A 103 -4.96 -7.02 6.87
C VAL A 103 -4.74 -8.52 7.01
N ALA A 104 -4.93 -9.25 5.92
CA ALA A 104 -4.64 -10.68 5.88
C ALA A 104 -3.15 -10.95 5.62
N VAL A 105 -2.60 -10.23 4.64
CA VAL A 105 -1.20 -10.37 4.18
C VAL A 105 -0.71 -9.01 3.70
N ALA A 106 0.56 -8.73 3.92
CA ALA A 106 1.26 -7.61 3.32
C ALA A 106 2.38 -8.12 2.41
N VAL A 107 2.42 -7.61 1.19
CA VAL A 107 3.42 -7.96 0.17
C VAL A 107 4.31 -6.74 -0.08
N PHE A 108 5.58 -6.89 0.20
CA PHE A 108 6.60 -5.85 -0.02
C PHE A 108 7.31 -6.14 -1.34
N LEU A 109 6.83 -5.51 -2.40
CA LEU A 109 7.33 -5.71 -3.77
C LEU A 109 8.47 -4.73 -4.03
N THR A 110 9.71 -5.21 -3.96
CA THR A 110 10.91 -4.37 -4.08
C THR A 110 10.77 -3.09 -3.24
N ALA A 111 10.36 -3.26 -1.99
CA ALA A 111 9.86 -2.18 -1.15
C ALA A 111 10.69 -2.01 0.12
N PHE A 112 10.67 -0.79 0.65
CA PHE A 112 11.15 -0.52 2.00
C PHE A 112 10.28 -1.25 3.01
N MET A 113 10.92 -1.98 3.92
CA MET A 113 10.24 -2.68 5.01
C MET A 113 10.77 -2.12 6.34
N PRO A 114 10.00 -1.27 7.03
CA PRO A 114 10.40 -0.81 8.35
C PRO A 114 10.26 -1.92 9.38
N ASP A 115 11.02 -1.82 10.44
CA ASP A 115 10.92 -2.70 11.60
C ASP A 115 10.16 -2.04 12.76
N SER A 116 9.96 -2.79 13.84
CA SER A 116 9.27 -2.32 15.04
C SER A 116 10.19 -1.64 16.08
N VAL A 117 11.49 -1.57 15.81
CA VAL A 117 12.51 -1.12 16.76
C VAL A 117 13.04 0.27 16.42
N HIS A 118 13.19 0.57 15.14
CA HIS A 118 13.77 1.81 14.65
C HIS A 118 12.71 2.80 14.17
N LYS A 119 13.10 4.06 14.07
CA LYS A 119 12.27 5.09 13.41
C LYS A 119 12.03 4.70 11.93
N ALA A 120 10.90 5.09 11.39
CA ALA A 120 10.52 4.81 10.01
C ALA A 120 11.60 5.25 8.99
N SER A 121 12.27 6.37 9.24
CA SER A 121 13.36 6.88 8.39
C SER A 121 14.62 5.99 8.36
N TYR A 122 14.79 5.10 9.31
CA TYR A 122 16.00 4.29 9.45
C TYR A 122 16.34 3.49 8.19
N VAL A 123 15.34 2.85 7.58
CA VAL A 123 15.53 2.05 6.37
C VAL A 123 15.97 2.93 5.20
N ILE A 124 15.36 4.11 5.06
CA ILE A 124 15.71 5.09 4.02
C ILE A 124 17.13 5.58 4.23
N ASP A 125 17.49 5.91 5.45
CA ASP A 125 18.85 6.37 5.80
C ASP A 125 19.90 5.30 5.51
N LYS A 126 19.59 4.04 5.77
CA LYS A 126 20.51 2.92 5.46
C LYS A 126 20.72 2.73 3.97
N VAL A 127 19.64 2.76 3.18
CA VAL A 127 19.71 2.58 1.73
C VAL A 127 20.45 3.75 1.07
N SER A 128 20.20 5.00 1.50
CA SER A 128 20.87 6.17 0.96
C SER A 128 22.40 6.13 1.21
N LYS A 129 22.83 5.56 2.33
CA LYS A 129 24.26 5.37 2.62
C LYS A 129 24.93 4.31 1.72
N LEU A 130 24.19 3.30 1.29
CA LEU A 130 24.69 2.28 0.38
C LEU A 130 24.92 2.79 -1.05
N SER A 131 24.20 3.82 -1.46
CA SER A 131 24.33 4.39 -2.81
C SER A 131 25.59 5.23 -3.04
N TYR A 132 26.42 5.40 -2.01
CA TYR A 132 27.73 6.06 -2.09
C TYR A 132 28.94 5.10 -2.12
N ILE A 133 28.70 3.82 -2.25
CA ILE A 133 29.75 2.81 -2.33
C ILE A 133 30.03 2.44 -3.78
#